data_a11e09810a83cf731ca7e2d6f439d457
#
_entry.id   a11e09810a83cf731ca7e2d6f439d457
#
_cell.length_a   1.000
_cell.length_b   1.000
_cell.length_c   1.000
_cell.angle_alpha   90.00
_cell.angle_beta   90.00
_cell.angle_gamma   90.00
#
_symmetry.space_group_name_H-M   'P 1'
#
loop_
_entity.id
_entity.type
_entity.pdbx_description
1 polymer ?
#
loop_
_entity_poly.entity_id
_entity_poly.type
_entity_poly.pdbx_seq_one_letter_code
_entity_poly.pdbx_strand_id
1 'polypeptide(L)'
;VVPCDLFVTEATFGLPVFQHPDSADEIKKLLKAWEEQPERAFLIGAYALGKAQRVIKLIREEGYDRPIYIHGALKKLCEFYQERGINLGELRSPTGLKKDDFHGEIVVGPPSALKDQWSRRFPDPVVAYASGWMTIKQRARQSGVELPLVISDHADWNELTETIKATGASKIWVTHGREDALVHYCRSIGLEAEPLYLQGRDDEED
;
A
#
# COMPACT_ATOMS: atom_id res chain seq x y z
N VAL A 1 -5.07 -11.48 17.16
CA VAL A 1 -3.98 -10.97 18.02
C VAL A 1 -3.66 -12.01 19.08
N VAL A 2 -2.38 -12.26 19.36
CA VAL A 2 -1.92 -13.21 20.38
C VAL A 2 -1.51 -12.42 21.62
N PRO A 3 -2.03 -12.72 22.81
CA PRO A 3 -1.56 -12.11 24.06
C PRO A 3 -0.09 -12.40 24.31
N CYS A 4 0.64 -11.41 24.81
CA CYS A 4 2.08 -11.56 25.11
C CYS A 4 2.52 -10.57 26.20
N ASP A 5 3.67 -10.80 26.81
CA ASP A 5 4.24 -9.92 27.84
C ASP A 5 5.01 -8.76 27.23
N LEU A 6 5.66 -9.02 26.09
CA LEU A 6 6.42 -8.06 25.29
C LEU A 6 5.92 -8.08 23.86
N PHE A 7 5.55 -6.92 23.32
CA PHE A 7 5.19 -6.76 21.94
C PHE A 7 6.19 -5.86 21.20
N VAL A 8 6.74 -6.35 20.09
CA VAL A 8 7.62 -5.58 19.21
C VAL A 8 6.82 -5.14 17.99
N THR A 9 6.79 -3.84 17.71
CA THR A 9 6.02 -3.28 16.59
C THR A 9 6.81 -2.26 15.78
N GLU A 10 6.44 -2.12 14.52
CA GLU A 10 6.91 -1.03 13.67
C GLU A 10 6.06 0.24 13.88
N ALA A 11 6.53 1.40 13.39
CA ALA A 11 5.87 2.68 13.51
C ALA A 11 5.95 3.53 12.23
N THR A 12 5.86 2.90 11.05
CA THR A 12 5.91 3.60 9.75
C THR A 12 4.87 4.71 9.70
N PHE A 13 3.65 4.43 10.16
CA PHE A 13 2.56 5.39 10.31
C PHE A 13 2.21 5.64 11.79
N GLY A 14 3.20 5.60 12.67
CA GLY A 14 3.09 5.77 14.12
C GLY A 14 2.83 7.22 14.57
N LEU A 15 2.04 7.99 13.82
CA LEU A 15 1.58 9.33 14.19
C LEU A 15 0.06 9.43 14.06
N PRO A 16 -0.64 10.15 14.96
CA PRO A 16 -2.10 10.29 14.94
C PRO A 16 -2.68 10.87 13.65
N VAL A 17 -1.87 11.55 12.84
CA VAL A 17 -2.28 12.11 11.55
C VAL A 17 -2.46 11.04 10.47
N PHE A 18 -1.87 9.87 10.65
CA PHE A 18 -2.01 8.75 9.72
C PHE A 18 -3.19 7.87 10.14
N GLN A 19 -4.35 8.23 9.63
CA GLN A 19 -5.57 7.43 9.68
C GLN A 19 -5.95 7.12 8.24
N HIS A 20 -5.89 5.84 7.87
CA HIS A 20 -6.14 5.42 6.51
C HIS A 20 -7.64 5.19 6.30
N PRO A 21 -8.20 5.61 5.15
CA PRO A 21 -9.57 5.28 4.79
C PRO A 21 -9.72 3.78 4.51
N ASP A 22 -10.95 3.31 4.43
CA ASP A 22 -11.22 1.96 3.96
C ASP A 22 -10.67 1.78 2.54
N SER A 23 -9.97 0.67 2.32
CA SER A 23 -9.38 0.35 1.02
C SER A 23 -10.44 0.18 -0.08
N ALA A 24 -11.64 -0.29 0.25
CA ALA A 24 -12.75 -0.39 -0.68
C ALA A 24 -13.20 0.99 -1.18
N ASP A 25 -13.24 2.01 -0.31
CA ASP A 25 -13.62 3.36 -0.71
C ASP A 25 -12.58 4.00 -1.63
N GLU A 26 -11.30 3.69 -1.42
CA GLU A 26 -10.23 4.11 -2.33
C GLU A 26 -10.34 3.44 -3.72
N ILE A 27 -10.77 2.18 -3.78
CA ILE A 27 -11.04 1.50 -5.05
C ILE A 27 -12.32 2.04 -5.72
N LYS A 28 -13.39 2.31 -4.98
CA LYS A 28 -14.58 2.97 -5.53
C LYS A 28 -14.24 4.33 -6.16
N LYS A 29 -13.36 5.10 -5.52
CA LYS A 29 -12.82 6.35 -6.08
C LYS A 29 -12.07 6.12 -7.38
N LEU A 30 -11.26 5.06 -7.47
CA LEU A 30 -10.56 4.66 -8.70
C LEU A 30 -11.54 4.30 -9.81
N LEU A 31 -12.50 3.42 -9.52
CA LEU A 31 -13.48 2.94 -10.51
C LEU A 31 -14.40 4.05 -10.99
N LYS A 32 -14.81 4.96 -10.11
CA LYS A 32 -15.54 6.16 -10.50
C LYS A 32 -14.75 7.03 -11.48
N ALA A 33 -13.47 7.30 -11.19
CA ALA A 33 -12.62 8.07 -12.09
C ALA A 33 -12.41 7.35 -13.43
N TRP A 34 -12.36 6.02 -13.43
CA TRP A 34 -12.28 5.19 -14.62
C TRP A 34 -13.53 5.28 -15.49
N GLU A 35 -14.72 5.25 -14.90
CA GLU A 35 -15.99 5.40 -15.61
C GLU A 35 -16.14 6.81 -16.24
N GLU A 36 -15.64 7.84 -15.55
CA GLU A 36 -15.70 9.23 -16.00
C GLU A 36 -14.71 9.56 -17.13
N GLN A 37 -13.67 8.74 -17.34
CA GLN A 37 -12.58 8.99 -18.30
C GLN A 37 -12.27 7.76 -19.18
N PRO A 38 -13.25 7.25 -19.96
CA PRO A 38 -13.11 5.98 -20.68
C PRO A 38 -12.07 6.01 -21.82
N GLU A 39 -11.64 7.18 -22.25
CA GLU A 39 -10.61 7.37 -23.27
C GLU A 39 -9.18 7.30 -22.74
N ARG A 40 -8.99 7.34 -21.41
CA ARG A 40 -7.67 7.32 -20.79
C ARG A 40 -7.31 5.93 -20.26
N ALA A 41 -6.05 5.58 -20.30
CA ALA A 41 -5.55 4.41 -19.58
C ALA A 41 -5.42 4.73 -18.08
N PHE A 42 -5.63 3.75 -17.20
CA PHE A 42 -5.41 3.89 -15.75
C PHE A 42 -4.18 3.12 -15.33
N LEU A 43 -3.09 3.83 -15.05
CA LEU A 43 -1.81 3.25 -14.70
C LEU A 43 -1.57 3.30 -13.19
N ILE A 44 -1.71 2.15 -12.53
CA ILE A 44 -1.66 2.03 -11.08
C ILE A 44 -0.28 1.54 -10.64
N GLY A 45 0.41 2.35 -9.86
CA GLY A 45 1.65 1.98 -9.19
C GLY A 45 1.40 1.26 -7.88
N ALA A 46 1.90 0.05 -7.76
CA ALA A 46 1.87 -0.73 -6.53
C ALA A 46 3.13 -1.61 -6.42
N TYR A 47 3.67 -1.79 -5.23
CA TYR A 47 4.82 -2.69 -5.03
C TYR A 47 4.49 -4.10 -5.51
N ALA A 48 5.47 -4.74 -6.19
CA ALA A 48 5.25 -5.96 -6.95
C ALA A 48 4.82 -7.15 -6.08
N LEU A 49 5.33 -7.26 -4.88
CA LEU A 49 4.98 -8.33 -3.92
C LEU A 49 3.95 -7.83 -2.91
N GLY A 50 2.84 -8.53 -2.80
CA GLY A 50 1.76 -8.28 -1.84
C GLY A 50 0.82 -7.16 -2.29
N LYS A 51 1.29 -5.91 -2.37
CA LYS A 51 0.46 -4.74 -2.66
C LYS A 51 -0.23 -4.79 -4.02
N ALA A 52 0.49 -5.13 -5.08
CA ALA A 52 -0.12 -5.21 -6.41
C ALA A 52 -1.25 -6.25 -6.45
N GLN A 53 -1.05 -7.42 -5.83
CA GLN A 53 -2.06 -8.47 -5.75
C GLN A 53 -3.25 -8.03 -4.90
N ARG A 54 -3.01 -7.36 -3.77
CA ARG A 54 -4.06 -6.78 -2.93
C ARG A 54 -4.89 -5.75 -3.69
N VAL A 55 -4.26 -4.82 -4.39
CA VAL A 55 -4.96 -3.80 -5.20
C VAL A 55 -5.81 -4.46 -6.28
N ILE A 56 -5.26 -5.42 -7.04
CA ILE A 56 -6.00 -6.16 -8.07
C ILE A 56 -7.21 -6.89 -7.43
N LYS A 57 -7.01 -7.57 -6.29
CA LYS A 57 -8.07 -8.28 -5.58
C LYS A 57 -9.20 -7.33 -5.15
N LEU A 58 -8.86 -6.19 -4.57
CA LEU A 58 -9.82 -5.16 -4.17
C LEU A 58 -10.61 -4.61 -5.38
N ILE A 59 -9.94 -4.38 -6.53
CA ILE A 59 -10.61 -3.97 -7.77
C ILE A 59 -11.64 -5.02 -8.20
N ARG A 60 -11.32 -6.33 -8.06
CA ARG A 60 -12.27 -7.41 -8.36
C ARG A 60 -13.44 -7.45 -7.39
N GLU A 61 -13.19 -7.21 -6.12
CA GLU A 61 -14.23 -7.19 -5.08
C GLU A 61 -15.24 -6.04 -5.27
N GLU A 62 -14.79 -4.93 -5.81
CA GLU A 62 -15.67 -3.80 -6.21
C GLU A 62 -16.32 -3.97 -7.59
N GLY A 63 -16.28 -5.17 -8.18
CA GLY A 63 -17.06 -5.57 -9.35
C GLY A 63 -16.42 -5.31 -10.70
N TYR A 64 -15.16 -4.89 -10.78
CA TYR A 64 -14.46 -4.78 -12.06
C TYR A 64 -14.07 -6.16 -12.59
N ASP A 65 -14.68 -6.64 -13.64
CA ASP A 65 -14.53 -7.98 -14.22
C ASP A 65 -13.72 -8.02 -15.54
N ARG A 66 -13.40 -6.84 -16.13
CA ARG A 66 -12.60 -6.75 -17.35
C ARG A 66 -11.14 -7.18 -17.10
N PRO A 67 -10.38 -7.57 -18.15
CA PRO A 67 -8.97 -7.88 -18.03
C PRO A 67 -8.18 -6.73 -17.38
N ILE A 68 -7.24 -7.04 -16.50
CA ILE A 68 -6.27 -6.08 -15.97
C ILE A 68 -4.91 -6.37 -16.59
N TYR A 69 -4.26 -5.36 -17.14
CA TYR A 69 -2.93 -5.50 -17.69
C TYR A 69 -1.89 -5.36 -16.58
N ILE A 70 -0.88 -6.21 -16.59
CA ILE A 70 0.15 -6.20 -15.55
C ILE A 70 1.56 -6.08 -16.12
N HIS A 71 2.41 -5.34 -15.43
CA HIS A 71 3.83 -5.30 -15.72
C HIS A 71 4.48 -6.68 -15.57
N GLY A 72 5.47 -7.02 -16.41
CA GLY A 72 6.12 -8.34 -16.38
C GLY A 72 6.69 -8.75 -15.02
N ALA A 73 7.13 -7.79 -14.21
CA ALA A 73 7.63 -8.05 -12.85
C ALA A 73 6.56 -8.62 -11.89
N LEU A 74 5.27 -8.41 -12.19
CA LEU A 74 4.17 -8.91 -11.36
C LEU A 74 3.75 -10.33 -11.75
N LYS A 75 4.08 -10.78 -12.98
CA LYS A 75 3.50 -11.99 -13.57
C LYS A 75 3.63 -13.22 -12.66
N LYS A 76 4.86 -13.61 -12.33
CA LYS A 76 5.11 -14.80 -11.49
C LYS A 76 4.48 -14.71 -10.10
N LEU A 77 4.47 -13.50 -9.52
CA LEU A 77 3.85 -13.27 -8.22
C LEU A 77 2.33 -13.41 -8.30
N CYS A 78 1.68 -12.86 -9.32
CA CYS A 78 0.24 -13.00 -9.51
C CYS A 78 -0.14 -14.47 -9.80
N GLU A 79 0.62 -15.18 -10.63
CA GLU A 79 0.43 -16.60 -10.89
C GLU A 79 0.49 -17.42 -9.58
N PHE A 80 1.49 -17.16 -8.72
CA PHE A 80 1.60 -17.79 -7.40
C PHE A 80 0.37 -17.54 -6.52
N TYR A 81 -0.14 -16.31 -6.47
CA TYR A 81 -1.36 -15.99 -5.70
C TYR A 81 -2.60 -16.71 -6.26
N GLN A 82 -2.74 -16.78 -7.59
CA GLN A 82 -3.85 -17.49 -8.24
C GLN A 82 -3.79 -19.01 -7.98
N GLU A 83 -2.60 -19.63 -8.03
CA GLU A 83 -2.37 -21.03 -7.68
C GLU A 83 -2.74 -21.35 -6.22
N ARG A 84 -2.69 -20.36 -5.33
CA ARG A 84 -3.12 -20.46 -3.92
C ARG A 84 -4.59 -20.13 -3.71
N GLY A 85 -5.37 -19.99 -4.78
CA GLY A 85 -6.82 -19.77 -4.73
C GLY A 85 -7.24 -18.32 -4.57
N ILE A 86 -6.31 -17.35 -4.67
CA ILE A 86 -6.68 -15.92 -4.66
C ILE A 86 -7.18 -15.53 -6.05
N ASN A 87 -8.45 -15.19 -6.14
CA ASN A 87 -9.04 -14.75 -7.40
C ASN A 87 -8.58 -13.34 -7.76
N LEU A 88 -7.65 -13.24 -8.72
CA LEU A 88 -7.21 -11.98 -9.32
C LEU A 88 -7.91 -11.70 -10.67
N GLY A 89 -8.78 -12.60 -11.11
CA GLY A 89 -9.44 -12.51 -12.42
C GLY A 89 -8.49 -12.68 -13.60
N GLU A 90 -8.91 -12.21 -14.76
CA GLU A 90 -8.09 -12.26 -15.97
C GLU A 90 -6.99 -11.20 -15.94
N LEU A 91 -5.74 -11.65 -16.05
CA LEU A 91 -4.56 -10.79 -16.12
C LEU A 91 -3.87 -10.95 -17.48
N ARG A 92 -3.49 -9.84 -18.10
CA ARG A 92 -2.86 -9.82 -19.43
C ARG A 92 -1.52 -9.09 -19.43
N SER A 93 -0.66 -9.50 -20.35
CA SER A 93 0.57 -8.74 -20.65
C SER A 93 0.25 -7.61 -21.63
N PRO A 94 0.78 -6.40 -21.43
CA PRO A 94 0.63 -5.31 -22.39
C PRO A 94 1.58 -5.45 -23.60
N THR A 95 2.35 -6.53 -23.68
CA THR A 95 3.32 -6.75 -24.75
C THR A 95 2.64 -7.07 -26.08
N GLY A 96 3.06 -6.39 -27.14
CA GLY A 96 2.53 -6.61 -28.50
C GLY A 96 1.27 -5.82 -28.82
N LEU A 97 0.70 -5.08 -27.87
CA LEU A 97 -0.45 -4.21 -28.09
C LEU A 97 -0.03 -2.81 -28.53
N LYS A 98 -0.92 -2.15 -29.29
CA LYS A 98 -0.75 -0.75 -29.72
C LYS A 98 -1.23 0.20 -28.63
N LYS A 99 -0.84 1.46 -28.74
CA LYS A 99 -1.21 2.50 -27.79
C LYS A 99 -2.73 2.64 -27.61
N ASP A 100 -3.46 2.58 -28.72
CA ASP A 100 -4.92 2.76 -28.74
C ASP A 100 -5.69 1.59 -28.10
N ASP A 101 -5.06 0.41 -27.98
CA ASP A 101 -5.68 -0.76 -27.34
C ASP A 101 -5.83 -0.57 -25.80
N PHE A 102 -5.27 0.49 -25.23
CA PHE A 102 -5.30 0.74 -23.78
C PHE A 102 -6.31 1.81 -23.35
N HIS A 103 -7.14 2.32 -24.26
CA HIS A 103 -8.21 3.24 -23.88
C HIS A 103 -9.19 2.58 -22.91
N GLY A 104 -9.40 3.20 -21.75
CA GLY A 104 -10.26 2.68 -20.68
C GLY A 104 -9.73 1.40 -20.01
N GLU A 105 -8.46 1.05 -20.18
CA GLU A 105 -7.90 -0.15 -19.57
C GLU A 105 -7.15 0.14 -18.27
N ILE A 106 -7.28 -0.77 -17.31
CA ILE A 106 -6.52 -0.72 -16.04
C ILE A 106 -5.22 -1.49 -16.22
N VAL A 107 -4.13 -0.83 -15.85
CA VAL A 107 -2.76 -1.36 -15.93
C VAL A 107 -2.10 -1.24 -14.56
N VAL A 108 -1.51 -2.32 -14.05
CA VAL A 108 -0.82 -2.33 -12.76
C VAL A 108 0.67 -2.64 -12.95
N GLY A 109 1.52 -1.84 -12.33
CA GLY A 109 2.97 -2.01 -12.37
C GLY A 109 3.67 -1.55 -11.09
N PRO A 110 4.96 -1.89 -10.92
CA PRO A 110 5.73 -1.38 -9.79
C PRO A 110 5.89 0.15 -9.89
N PRO A 111 6.07 0.87 -8.77
CA PRO A 111 6.17 2.33 -8.77
C PRO A 111 7.26 2.88 -9.71
N SER A 112 8.37 2.17 -9.87
CA SER A 112 9.44 2.53 -10.80
C SER A 112 8.97 2.57 -12.26
N ALA A 113 8.05 1.68 -12.64
CA ALA A 113 7.54 1.62 -14.01
C ALA A 113 6.64 2.80 -14.39
N LEU A 114 6.08 3.55 -13.42
CA LEU A 114 5.26 4.74 -13.70
C LEU A 114 6.03 5.87 -14.40
N LYS A 115 7.34 5.94 -14.18
CA LYS A 115 8.22 7.01 -14.71
C LYS A 115 9.20 6.50 -15.75
N ASP A 116 9.15 5.21 -16.07
CA ASP A 116 10.04 4.56 -17.00
C ASP A 116 9.51 4.64 -18.46
N GLN A 117 10.35 4.27 -19.42
CA GLN A 117 9.99 4.14 -20.83
C GLN A 117 8.77 3.22 -21.04
N TRP A 118 8.58 2.25 -20.14
CA TRP A 118 7.44 1.33 -20.19
C TRP A 118 6.09 2.06 -20.09
N SER A 119 5.98 3.11 -19.28
CA SER A 119 4.72 3.87 -19.11
C SER A 119 4.31 4.67 -20.33
N ARG A 120 5.27 5.03 -21.21
CA ARG A 120 5.02 5.85 -22.41
C ARG A 120 4.17 5.16 -23.47
N ARG A 121 3.94 3.85 -23.32
CA ARG A 121 3.07 3.09 -24.22
C ARG A 121 1.58 3.32 -23.99
N PHE A 122 1.19 3.85 -22.83
CA PHE A 122 -0.20 4.08 -22.50
C PHE A 122 -0.65 5.49 -22.94
N PRO A 123 -1.86 5.62 -23.52
CA PRO A 123 -2.36 6.91 -23.97
C PRO A 123 -2.79 7.76 -22.79
N ASP A 124 -2.21 8.95 -22.66
CA ASP A 124 -2.57 9.95 -21.64
C ASP A 124 -3.01 9.32 -20.30
N PRO A 125 -2.15 8.52 -19.61
CA PRO A 125 -2.61 7.70 -18.51
C PRO A 125 -2.98 8.55 -17.31
N VAL A 126 -4.10 8.24 -16.65
CA VAL A 126 -4.35 8.63 -15.27
C VAL A 126 -3.36 7.86 -14.40
N VAL A 127 -2.39 8.55 -13.84
CA VAL A 127 -1.40 7.94 -12.97
C VAL A 127 -1.94 7.85 -11.55
N ALA A 128 -2.21 6.63 -11.09
CA ALA A 128 -2.60 6.33 -9.72
C ALA A 128 -1.42 5.69 -8.96
N TYR A 129 -1.35 5.89 -7.65
CA TYR A 129 -0.35 5.25 -6.80
C TYR A 129 -0.95 4.77 -5.49
N ALA A 130 -0.82 3.46 -5.22
CA ALA A 130 -1.30 2.81 -4.00
C ALA A 130 -0.21 2.81 -2.92
N SER A 131 -0.37 3.69 -1.94
CA SER A 131 0.56 3.82 -0.81
C SER A 131 -0.09 4.56 0.36
N GLY A 132 0.19 4.15 1.60
CA GLY A 132 -0.23 4.90 2.80
C GLY A 132 0.29 6.34 2.82
N TRP A 133 1.44 6.60 2.17
CA TRP A 133 1.99 7.95 2.03
C TRP A 133 1.15 8.89 1.16
N MET A 134 0.16 8.37 0.43
CA MET A 134 -0.75 9.19 -0.37
C MET A 134 -1.71 10.02 0.49
N THR A 135 -1.80 9.76 1.78
CA THR A 135 -2.42 10.65 2.79
C THR A 135 -1.80 12.05 2.75
N ILE A 136 -0.51 12.16 2.40
CA ILE A 136 0.20 13.44 2.34
C ILE A 136 0.08 14.03 0.93
N LYS A 137 -0.83 14.98 0.74
CA LYS A 137 -1.12 15.63 -0.56
C LYS A 137 0.13 16.17 -1.29
N GLN A 138 1.10 16.70 -0.53
CA GLN A 138 2.34 17.21 -1.11
C GLN A 138 3.17 16.09 -1.77
N ARG A 139 3.24 14.90 -1.17
CA ARG A 139 3.94 13.75 -1.76
C ARG A 139 3.29 13.27 -3.05
N ALA A 140 1.96 13.22 -3.09
CA ALA A 140 1.21 12.86 -4.30
C ALA A 140 1.55 13.83 -5.45
N ARG A 141 1.49 15.15 -5.19
CA ARG A 141 1.82 16.19 -6.19
C ARG A 141 3.27 16.09 -6.68
N GLN A 142 4.24 15.95 -5.78
CA GLN A 142 5.67 15.83 -6.14
C GLN A 142 5.97 14.56 -6.94
N SER A 143 5.19 13.50 -6.75
CA SER A 143 5.33 12.24 -7.47
C SER A 143 4.67 12.25 -8.85
N GLY A 144 3.95 13.31 -9.23
CA GLY A 144 3.19 13.38 -10.48
C GLY A 144 2.00 12.40 -10.51
N VAL A 145 1.46 12.10 -9.32
CA VAL A 145 0.30 11.22 -9.15
C VAL A 145 -0.96 12.07 -9.30
N GLU A 146 -1.80 11.71 -10.26
CA GLU A 146 -3.09 12.35 -10.50
C GLU A 146 -4.16 11.80 -9.57
N LEU A 147 -4.17 10.49 -9.35
CA LEU A 147 -5.11 9.79 -8.47
C LEU A 147 -4.39 9.10 -7.31
N PRO A 148 -4.19 9.77 -6.17
CA PRO A 148 -3.62 9.14 -4.99
C PRO A 148 -4.62 8.13 -4.39
N LEU A 149 -4.13 6.90 -4.13
CA LEU A 149 -4.87 5.83 -3.47
C LEU A 149 -4.21 5.53 -2.13
N VAL A 150 -4.91 5.81 -1.03
CA VAL A 150 -4.40 5.54 0.31
C VAL A 150 -4.64 4.07 0.64
N ILE A 151 -3.78 3.21 0.11
CA ILE A 151 -3.81 1.75 0.36
C ILE A 151 -2.44 1.35 0.89
N SER A 152 -2.39 0.91 2.13
CA SER A 152 -1.16 0.57 2.85
C SER A 152 -1.11 -0.90 3.21
N ASP A 153 0.11 -1.48 3.22
CA ASP A 153 0.38 -2.81 3.79
C ASP A 153 0.93 -2.69 5.23
N HIS A 154 1.15 -1.45 5.70
CA HIS A 154 1.49 -1.15 7.08
C HIS A 154 0.25 -0.69 7.83
N ALA A 155 0.18 -1.02 9.10
CA ALA A 155 -0.84 -0.54 10.01
C ALA A 155 -0.76 0.99 10.16
N ASP A 156 -1.91 1.63 10.23
CA ASP A 156 -2.04 3.05 10.55
C ASP A 156 -2.01 3.28 12.08
N TRP A 157 -2.17 4.52 12.50
CA TRP A 157 -2.19 4.89 13.92
C TRP A 157 -3.25 4.13 14.72
N ASN A 158 -4.46 4.00 14.20
CA ASN A 158 -5.55 3.33 14.91
C ASN A 158 -5.28 1.83 15.02
N GLU A 159 -4.90 1.19 13.91
CA GLU A 159 -4.57 -0.24 13.87
C GLU A 159 -3.38 -0.57 14.80
N LEU A 160 -2.33 0.27 14.81
CA LEU A 160 -1.19 0.12 15.73
C LEU A 160 -1.63 0.19 17.18
N THR A 161 -2.37 1.24 17.56
CA THR A 161 -2.77 1.46 18.96
C THR A 161 -3.81 0.44 19.44
N GLU A 162 -4.73 0.00 18.58
CA GLU A 162 -5.68 -1.06 18.86
C GLU A 162 -4.99 -2.41 19.02
N THR A 163 -4.03 -2.72 18.14
CA THR A 163 -3.24 -3.96 18.23
C THR A 163 -2.45 -4.01 19.53
N ILE A 164 -1.75 -2.93 19.89
CA ILE A 164 -1.00 -2.83 21.15
C ILE A 164 -1.90 -3.13 22.33
N LYS A 165 -3.09 -2.52 22.42
CA LYS A 165 -4.05 -2.79 23.48
C LYS A 165 -4.52 -4.25 23.47
N ALA A 166 -4.79 -4.79 22.30
CA ALA A 166 -5.33 -6.14 22.15
C ALA A 166 -4.34 -7.24 22.53
N THR A 167 -3.01 -6.98 22.47
CA THR A 167 -1.99 -7.93 22.93
C THR A 167 -1.98 -8.09 24.44
N GLY A 168 -2.43 -7.07 25.19
CA GLY A 168 -2.31 -7.02 26.66
C GLY A 168 -0.88 -6.92 27.16
N ALA A 169 0.10 -6.68 26.29
CA ALA A 169 1.50 -6.57 26.66
C ALA A 169 1.75 -5.40 27.64
N SER A 170 2.52 -5.64 28.66
CA SER A 170 2.96 -4.59 29.59
C SER A 170 4.18 -3.82 29.06
N LYS A 171 4.91 -4.43 28.13
CA LYS A 171 6.16 -3.89 27.55
C LYS A 171 6.07 -3.82 26.03
N ILE A 172 6.41 -2.65 25.46
CA ILE A 172 6.36 -2.40 24.01
C ILE A 172 7.73 -1.94 23.53
N TRP A 173 8.28 -2.63 22.54
CA TRP A 173 9.45 -2.15 21.82
C TRP A 173 9.06 -1.68 20.43
N VAL A 174 9.40 -0.43 20.12
CA VAL A 174 9.04 0.20 18.86
C VAL A 174 10.26 0.30 17.95
N THR A 175 10.10 -0.13 16.70
CA THR A 175 11.16 -0.04 15.70
C THR A 175 10.61 0.52 14.39
N HIS A 176 11.48 0.99 13.53
CA HIS A 176 11.18 1.39 12.15
C HIS A 176 10.06 2.43 12.01
N GLY A 177 10.44 3.67 11.76
CA GLY A 177 9.51 4.79 11.48
C GLY A 177 9.60 5.91 12.51
N ARG A 178 8.44 6.39 12.98
CA ARG A 178 8.31 7.50 13.94
C ARG A 178 8.11 6.95 15.36
N GLU A 179 9.15 6.34 15.87
CA GLU A 179 9.15 5.62 17.14
C GLU A 179 8.73 6.50 18.31
N ASP A 180 9.24 7.74 18.39
CA ASP A 180 9.02 8.66 19.50
C ASP A 180 7.56 8.88 19.84
N ALA A 181 6.72 9.08 18.83
CA ALA A 181 5.31 9.38 19.03
C ALA A 181 4.54 8.16 19.57
N LEU A 182 4.82 6.96 19.03
CA LEU A 182 4.17 5.73 19.47
C LEU A 182 4.66 5.34 20.87
N VAL A 183 5.95 5.47 21.16
CA VAL A 183 6.54 5.28 22.51
C VAL A 183 5.89 6.24 23.51
N HIS A 184 5.78 7.52 23.16
CA HIS A 184 5.14 8.50 24.04
C HIS A 184 3.68 8.13 24.32
N TYR A 185 2.93 7.73 23.30
CA TYR A 185 1.55 7.26 23.47
C TYR A 185 1.48 6.05 24.42
N CYS A 186 2.29 5.01 24.21
CA CYS A 186 2.29 3.83 25.07
C CYS A 186 2.57 4.18 26.53
N ARG A 187 3.54 5.05 26.77
CA ARG A 187 3.85 5.52 28.14
C ARG A 187 2.68 6.31 28.75
N SER A 188 1.98 7.12 27.95
CA SER A 188 0.84 7.92 28.43
C SER A 188 -0.35 7.06 28.90
N ILE A 189 -0.47 5.83 28.39
CA ILE A 189 -1.49 4.86 28.79
C ILE A 189 -0.98 3.83 29.83
N GLY A 190 0.20 4.06 30.40
CA GLY A 190 0.76 3.28 31.50
C GLY A 190 1.55 2.04 31.10
N LEU A 191 1.93 1.90 29.83
CA LEU A 191 2.77 0.81 29.36
C LEU A 191 4.27 1.19 29.43
N GLU A 192 5.11 0.21 29.70
CA GLU A 192 6.56 0.34 29.53
C GLU A 192 6.88 0.31 28.03
N ALA A 193 7.47 1.38 27.50
CA ALA A 193 7.74 1.46 26.05
C ALA A 193 9.07 2.15 25.76
N GLU A 194 9.81 1.58 24.79
CA GLU A 194 11.13 2.07 24.38
C GLU A 194 11.37 1.81 22.89
N PRO A 195 12.22 2.64 22.25
CA PRO A 195 12.75 2.33 20.93
C PRO A 195 13.62 1.08 20.97
N LEU A 196 13.42 0.14 20.04
CA LEU A 196 14.15 -1.12 20.00
C LEU A 196 15.67 -0.94 19.83
N TYR A 197 16.13 0.11 19.15
CA TYR A 197 17.56 0.36 18.94
C TYR A 197 18.33 0.71 20.23
N LEU A 198 17.62 1.07 21.30
CA LEU A 198 18.21 1.29 22.62
C LEU A 198 18.40 -0.03 23.39
N GLN A 199 17.77 -1.12 22.94
CA GLN A 199 17.91 -2.42 23.60
C GLN A 199 19.15 -3.14 23.07
N GLY A 200 19.97 -3.65 23.99
CA GLY A 200 21.21 -4.36 23.65
C GLY A 200 22.41 -3.47 23.30
N ARG A 201 22.28 -2.16 23.46
CA ARG A 201 23.41 -1.23 23.54
C ARG A 201 23.67 -0.89 25.00
N ASP A 202 23.93 -1.92 25.82
CA ASP A 202 24.56 -1.72 27.10
C ASP A 202 25.99 -1.29 26.83
N ASP A 203 26.24 -0.01 27.04
CA ASP A 203 27.51 0.62 27.43
C ASP A 203 28.81 0.02 26.86
N GLU A 204 29.13 0.28 25.62
CA GLU A 204 30.50 0.58 25.26
C GLU A 204 30.71 2.10 25.41
N GLU A 205 30.64 2.58 26.66
CA GLU A 205 31.37 3.74 27.11
C GLU A 205 32.82 3.29 27.40
N ASP A 206 33.72 3.64 26.50
CA ASP A 206 35.14 3.93 26.79
C ASP A 206 35.65 5.00 25.81
#